data_59d840b592eaf8e01f43baeedef65471
#
_entry.id   59d840b592eaf8e01f43baeedef65471
#
_cell.length_a   1.000
_cell.length_b   1.000
_cell.length_c   1.000
_cell.angle_alpha   90.00
_cell.angle_beta   90.00
_cell.angle_gamma   90.00
#
_symmetry.space_group_name_H-M   'P 1'
#
loop_
_entity.id
_entity.type
_entity.pdbx_description
1 polymer ?
#
loop_
_entity_poly.entity_id
_entity_poly.type
_entity_poly.pdbx_seq_one_letter_code
_entity_poly.pdbx_strand_id
1 'polypeptide(L)'
;MKIVAFAGSSSKESINKKLVTYVAEQFPNVEKEILDLNDYEMPIFSVDREKHEGIPTLALEFAEKIDSADLLLIALAEHNSTYTAAFKNIFDWISRIKDRKHFGGKNVFLLATAPGPAGGRHVV
;
A
#
# COMPACT_ATOMS: atom_id res chain seq x y z
N MET A 1 7.47 0.80 19.00
CA MET A 1 6.38 0.67 18.01
C MET A 1 6.78 1.33 16.71
N LYS A 2 6.52 0.69 15.61
CA LYS A 2 6.79 1.24 14.28
C LYS A 2 5.52 1.27 13.44
N ILE A 3 5.26 2.42 12.80
CA ILE A 3 4.16 2.61 11.86
C ILE A 3 4.76 2.68 10.45
N VAL A 4 4.20 1.86 9.54
CA VAL A 4 4.45 1.99 8.12
C VAL A 4 3.16 2.51 7.47
N ALA A 5 3.28 3.54 6.68
CA ALA A 5 2.13 4.23 6.09
C ALA A 5 2.35 4.42 4.59
N PHE A 6 1.28 4.29 3.82
CA PHE A 6 1.34 4.59 2.39
C PHE A 6 -0.05 4.88 1.82
N ALA A 7 -0.07 5.58 0.70
CA ALA A 7 -1.29 5.75 -0.08
C ALA A 7 -1.34 4.68 -1.17
N GLY A 8 -2.51 4.12 -1.39
CA GLY A 8 -2.76 3.21 -2.51
C GLY A 8 -2.93 3.99 -3.82
N SER A 9 -1.92 4.78 -4.17
CA SER A 9 -1.95 5.66 -5.34
C SER A 9 -0.54 5.82 -5.92
N SER A 10 -0.46 5.92 -7.23
CA SER A 10 0.78 6.26 -7.94
C SER A 10 0.85 7.73 -8.35
N SER A 11 -0.13 8.54 -7.97
CA SER A 11 -0.11 9.97 -8.26
C SER A 11 0.97 10.67 -7.45
N LYS A 12 1.78 11.51 -8.09
CA LYS A 12 2.80 12.32 -7.42
C LYS A 12 2.18 13.43 -6.56
N GLU A 13 0.93 13.80 -6.86
CA GLU A 13 0.17 14.80 -6.10
C GLU A 13 -1.00 14.16 -5.33
N SER A 14 -0.80 12.94 -4.85
CA SER A 14 -1.85 12.18 -4.18
C SER A 14 -2.36 12.86 -2.91
N ILE A 15 -3.65 13.15 -2.89
CA ILE A 15 -4.32 13.67 -1.69
C ILE A 15 -4.39 12.59 -0.59
N ASN A 16 -4.44 11.33 -0.99
CA ASN A 16 -4.40 10.23 -0.03
C ASN A 16 -3.03 10.11 0.63
N LYS A 17 -1.95 10.41 -0.09
CA LYS A 17 -0.62 10.46 0.51
C LYS A 17 -0.51 11.60 1.53
N LYS A 18 -1.09 12.75 1.22
CA LYS A 18 -1.17 13.87 2.19
C LYS A 18 -1.96 13.47 3.42
N LEU A 19 -3.08 12.79 3.23
CA LEU A 19 -3.92 12.33 4.34
C LEU A 19 -3.18 11.35 5.23
N VAL A 20 -2.58 10.30 4.66
CA VAL A 20 -1.92 9.27 5.46
C VAL A 20 -0.69 9.82 6.18
N THR A 21 0.03 10.76 5.55
CA THR A 21 1.17 11.42 6.17
C THR A 21 0.72 12.25 7.37
N TYR A 22 -0.34 13.03 7.19
CA TYR A 22 -0.92 13.82 8.28
C TYR A 22 -1.33 12.94 9.46
N VAL A 23 -2.03 11.84 9.17
CA VAL A 23 -2.47 10.93 10.23
C VAL A 23 -1.29 10.28 10.95
N ALA A 24 -0.26 9.87 10.21
CA ALA A 24 0.95 9.31 10.81
C ALA A 24 1.63 10.29 11.77
N GLU A 25 1.62 11.57 11.44
CA GLU A 25 2.21 12.63 12.28
C GLU A 25 1.46 12.83 13.61
N GLN A 26 0.23 12.34 13.72
CA GLN A 26 -0.55 12.41 14.96
C GLN A 26 -0.10 11.38 16.02
N PHE A 27 0.84 10.51 15.69
CA PHE A 27 1.41 9.53 16.60
C PHE A 27 2.79 10.02 17.06
N PRO A 28 2.89 10.79 18.16
CA PRO A 28 4.18 11.29 18.63
C PRO A 28 5.04 10.19 19.22
N ASN A 29 6.36 10.37 19.14
CA ASN A 29 7.33 9.44 19.75
C ASN A 29 7.27 8.01 19.23
N VAL A 30 6.81 7.81 17.98
CA VAL A 30 6.71 6.52 17.31
C VAL A 30 7.54 6.58 16.05
N GLU A 31 8.30 5.51 15.77
CA GLU A 31 9.02 5.39 14.51
C GLU A 31 8.02 5.29 13.37
N LYS A 32 8.23 6.07 12.31
CA LYS A 32 7.32 6.13 11.15
C LYS A 32 8.11 6.04 9.87
N GLU A 33 7.57 5.28 8.93
CA GLU A 33 8.11 5.24 7.57
C GLU A 33 6.95 5.42 6.59
N ILE A 34 7.06 6.42 5.71
CA ILE A 34 6.05 6.70 4.69
C ILE A 34 6.58 6.15 3.38
N LEU A 35 5.90 5.15 2.82
CA LEU A 35 6.26 4.56 1.55
C LEU A 35 5.54 5.28 0.41
N ASP A 36 6.17 5.27 -0.76
CA ASP A 36 5.59 5.79 -2.00
C ASP A 36 5.49 4.65 -3.00
N LEU A 37 4.29 4.37 -3.51
CA LEU A 37 4.09 3.27 -4.46
C LEU A 37 4.86 3.48 -5.77
N ASN A 38 5.23 4.71 -6.10
CA ASN A 38 6.08 4.97 -7.26
C ASN A 38 7.47 4.33 -7.15
N ASP A 39 7.94 4.09 -5.92
CA ASP A 39 9.22 3.42 -5.67
C ASP A 39 9.12 1.90 -5.84
N TYR A 40 7.92 1.37 -6.00
CA TYR A 40 7.64 -0.06 -6.10
C TYR A 40 6.92 -0.40 -7.40
N GLU A 41 7.21 0.36 -8.47
CA GLU A 41 6.64 0.09 -9.77
C GLU A 41 7.20 -1.24 -10.31
N MET A 42 6.30 -2.12 -10.72
CA MET A 42 6.64 -3.47 -11.18
C MET A 42 5.81 -3.81 -12.41
N PRO A 43 6.27 -4.78 -13.23
CA PRO A 43 5.42 -5.28 -14.31
C PRO A 43 4.08 -5.75 -13.77
N ILE A 44 3.04 -5.64 -14.60
CA ILE A 44 1.71 -6.14 -14.23
C ILE A 44 1.81 -7.64 -13.97
N PHE A 45 1.28 -8.08 -12.83
CA PHE A 45 1.29 -9.47 -12.44
C PHE A 45 0.62 -10.36 -13.50
N SER A 46 1.26 -11.49 -13.81
CA SER A 46 0.64 -12.60 -14.53
C SER A 46 1.31 -13.89 -14.07
N VAL A 47 0.57 -15.00 -14.18
CA VAL A 47 1.11 -16.32 -13.82
C VAL A 47 2.31 -16.66 -14.70
N ASP A 48 2.24 -16.34 -15.99
CA ASP A 48 3.33 -16.62 -16.91
C ASP A 48 4.58 -15.80 -16.59
N ARG A 49 4.39 -14.52 -16.25
CA ARG A 49 5.51 -13.66 -15.84
C ARG A 49 6.18 -14.17 -14.58
N GLU A 50 5.42 -14.60 -13.60
CA GLU A 50 5.96 -15.20 -12.38
C GLU A 50 6.78 -16.46 -12.67
N LYS A 51 6.27 -17.32 -13.56
CA LYS A 51 6.97 -18.56 -13.94
C LYS A 51 8.29 -18.30 -14.64
N HIS A 52 8.35 -17.28 -15.50
CA HIS A 52 9.54 -16.97 -16.29
C HIS A 52 10.56 -16.12 -15.55
N GLU A 53 10.11 -15.15 -14.77
CA GLU A 53 10.97 -14.13 -14.17
C GLU A 53 11.01 -14.18 -12.64
N GLY A 54 10.11 -14.95 -12.01
CA GLY A 54 9.97 -14.98 -10.57
C GLY A 54 9.27 -13.76 -10.01
N ILE A 55 9.28 -13.66 -8.69
CA ILE A 55 8.69 -12.51 -7.97
C ILE A 55 9.68 -11.36 -8.02
N PRO A 56 9.25 -10.14 -8.44
CA PRO A 56 10.16 -8.99 -8.47
C PRO A 56 10.77 -8.69 -7.10
N THR A 57 12.04 -8.28 -7.10
CA THR A 57 12.75 -7.88 -5.88
C THR A 57 12.01 -6.78 -5.13
N LEU A 58 11.41 -5.82 -5.86
CA LEU A 58 10.63 -4.74 -5.23
C LEU A 58 9.43 -5.25 -4.44
N ALA A 59 8.80 -6.36 -4.87
CA ALA A 59 7.71 -6.97 -4.11
C ALA A 59 8.23 -7.54 -2.78
N LEU A 60 9.39 -8.16 -2.79
CA LEU A 60 10.02 -8.68 -1.57
C LEU A 60 10.40 -7.53 -0.63
N GLU A 61 10.95 -6.46 -1.16
CA GLU A 61 11.31 -5.26 -0.38
C GLU A 61 10.09 -4.61 0.24
N PHE A 62 8.99 -4.49 -0.53
CA PHE A 62 7.73 -3.97 0.00
C PHE A 62 7.21 -4.84 1.14
N ALA A 63 7.23 -6.16 0.95
CA ALA A 63 6.80 -7.10 1.99
C ALA A 63 7.64 -6.97 3.26
N GLU A 64 8.96 -6.78 3.14
CA GLU A 64 9.83 -6.55 4.30
C GLU A 64 9.44 -5.29 5.06
N LYS A 65 9.09 -4.22 4.36
CA LYS A 65 8.60 -2.99 5.00
C LYS A 65 7.32 -3.25 5.79
N ILE A 66 6.37 -3.97 5.18
CA ILE A 66 5.13 -4.36 5.85
C ILE A 66 5.44 -5.18 7.11
N ASP A 67 6.31 -6.16 6.99
CA ASP A 67 6.65 -7.06 8.09
C ASP A 67 7.37 -6.34 9.24
N SER A 68 8.05 -5.24 8.96
CA SER A 68 8.73 -4.43 9.98
C SER A 68 7.76 -3.59 10.83
N ALA A 69 6.52 -3.45 10.42
CA ALA A 69 5.56 -2.58 11.07
C ALA A 69 4.82 -3.27 12.22
N ASP A 70 4.42 -2.50 13.22
CA ASP A 70 3.45 -2.90 14.23
C ASP A 70 2.04 -2.48 13.83
N LEU A 71 1.93 -1.37 13.10
CA LEU A 71 0.67 -0.84 12.60
C LEU A 71 0.87 -0.34 11.17
N LEU A 72 -0.11 -0.65 10.32
CA LEU A 72 -0.16 -0.12 8.94
C LEU A 72 -1.22 0.96 8.85
N LEU A 73 -0.86 2.10 8.26
CA LEU A 73 -1.81 3.14 7.88
C LEU A 73 -1.88 3.15 6.35
N ILE A 74 -3.06 2.88 5.80
CA ILE A 74 -3.23 2.81 4.35
C ILE A 74 -4.36 3.74 3.94
N ALA A 75 -4.05 4.73 3.11
CA ALA A 75 -5.06 5.62 2.52
C ALA A 75 -5.28 5.22 1.06
N LEU A 76 -6.45 4.68 0.76
CA LEU A 76 -6.77 4.15 -0.55
C LEU A 76 -7.38 5.21 -1.45
N ALA A 77 -6.78 5.43 -2.62
CA ALA A 77 -7.41 6.20 -3.68
C ALA A 77 -8.47 5.33 -4.36
N GLU A 78 -9.57 5.97 -4.77
CA GLU A 78 -10.67 5.28 -5.43
C GLU A 78 -10.66 5.61 -6.92
N HIS A 79 -10.56 4.58 -7.75
CA HIS A 79 -10.70 4.67 -9.19
C HIS A 79 -11.83 3.76 -9.63
N ASN A 80 -12.86 4.32 -10.26
CA ASN A 80 -14.00 3.55 -10.75
C ASN A 80 -14.63 2.65 -9.66
N SER A 81 -14.84 3.23 -8.49
CA SER A 81 -15.45 2.58 -7.32
C SER A 81 -14.65 1.45 -6.72
N THR A 82 -13.35 1.39 -6.98
CA THR A 82 -12.47 0.40 -6.37
C THR A 82 -11.07 0.99 -6.14
N TYR A 83 -10.13 0.16 -5.68
CA TYR A 83 -8.75 0.59 -5.48
C TYR A 83 -8.03 0.77 -6.82
N THR A 84 -6.86 1.42 -6.77
CA THR A 84 -6.08 1.71 -7.97
C THR A 84 -5.40 0.45 -8.53
N ALA A 85 -5.07 0.49 -9.82
CA ALA A 85 -4.28 -0.56 -10.45
C ALA A 85 -2.90 -0.71 -9.78
N ALA A 86 -2.28 0.41 -9.38
CA ALA A 86 -0.98 0.38 -8.71
C ALA A 86 -1.04 -0.40 -7.40
N PHE A 87 -2.06 -0.17 -6.58
CA PHE A 87 -2.26 -0.91 -5.33
C PHE A 87 -2.54 -2.39 -5.60
N LYS A 88 -3.45 -2.67 -6.55
CA LYS A 88 -3.82 -4.06 -6.87
C LYS A 88 -2.62 -4.85 -7.37
N ASN A 89 -1.76 -4.24 -8.18
CA ASN A 89 -0.59 -4.92 -8.71
C ASN A 89 0.39 -5.33 -7.60
N ILE A 90 0.66 -4.42 -6.66
CA ILE A 90 1.50 -4.74 -5.50
C ILE A 90 0.85 -5.84 -4.68
N PHE A 91 -0.45 -5.72 -4.43
CA PHE A 91 -1.22 -6.72 -3.68
C PHE A 91 -1.12 -8.10 -4.33
N ASP A 92 -1.27 -8.17 -5.65
CA ASP A 92 -1.17 -9.44 -6.38
C ASP A 92 0.23 -10.04 -6.28
N TRP A 93 1.28 -9.24 -6.47
CA TRP A 93 2.64 -9.74 -6.37
C TRP A 93 2.99 -10.23 -4.95
N ILE A 94 2.67 -9.48 -3.91
CA ILE A 94 2.99 -9.90 -2.54
C ILE A 94 2.20 -11.13 -2.11
N SER A 95 1.04 -11.40 -2.72
CA SER A 95 0.26 -12.60 -2.46
C SER A 95 0.98 -13.88 -2.89
N ARG A 96 1.98 -13.76 -3.78
CA ARG A 96 2.74 -14.90 -4.29
C ARG A 96 3.92 -15.30 -3.41
N ILE A 97 4.27 -14.48 -2.43
CA ILE A 97 5.35 -14.78 -1.51
C ILE A 97 4.90 -15.87 -0.55
N LYS A 98 5.67 -16.97 -0.50
CA LYS A 98 5.33 -18.14 0.32
C LYS A 98 5.40 -17.83 1.81
N ASP A 99 4.58 -18.56 2.57
CA ASP A 99 4.62 -18.61 4.03
C ASP A 99 4.32 -17.26 4.72
N ARG A 100 3.58 -16.37 4.06
CA ARG A 100 3.12 -15.14 4.68
C ARG A 100 1.76 -14.71 4.13
N LYS A 101 1.01 -13.98 4.95
CA LYS A 101 -0.23 -13.31 4.53
C LYS A 101 0.13 -11.99 3.85
N HIS A 102 -0.77 -11.45 3.02
CA HIS A 102 -0.55 -10.21 2.27
C HIS A 102 0.02 -9.07 3.12
N PHE A 103 -0.58 -8.82 4.25
CA PHE A 103 -0.15 -7.75 5.16
C PHE A 103 0.42 -8.30 6.46
N GLY A 104 1.00 -9.50 6.40
CA GLY A 104 1.71 -10.10 7.53
C GLY A 104 0.89 -10.31 8.79
N GLY A 105 -0.44 -10.30 8.69
CA GLY A 105 -1.32 -10.37 9.86
C GLY A 105 -1.31 -9.10 10.71
N LYS A 106 -0.85 -7.99 10.17
CA LYS A 106 -0.76 -6.71 10.89
C LYS A 106 -2.11 -6.05 11.07
N ASN A 107 -2.23 -5.24 12.11
CA ASN A 107 -3.37 -4.34 12.26
C ASN A 107 -3.28 -3.25 11.21
N VAL A 108 -4.40 -2.96 10.57
CA VAL A 108 -4.46 -1.96 9.49
C VAL A 108 -5.52 -0.93 9.83
N PHE A 109 -5.15 0.35 9.73
CA PHE A 109 -6.07 1.46 9.81
C PHE A 109 -6.27 2.01 8.40
N LEU A 110 -7.48 1.81 7.85
CA LEU A 110 -7.81 2.23 6.50
C LEU A 110 -8.39 3.63 6.48
N LEU A 111 -7.92 4.42 5.51
CA LEU A 111 -8.34 5.79 5.27
C LEU A 111 -8.66 5.95 3.79
N ALA A 112 -9.46 6.94 3.46
CA ALA A 112 -9.69 7.33 2.07
C ALA A 112 -10.15 8.77 2.00
N THR A 113 -9.77 9.47 0.94
CA THR A 113 -10.29 10.78 0.60
C THR A 113 -10.40 10.90 -0.92
N ALA A 114 -11.30 11.77 -1.36
CA ALA A 114 -11.51 12.07 -2.77
C ALA A 114 -12.02 13.50 -2.90
N PRO A 115 -11.88 14.13 -4.08
CA PRO A 115 -12.39 15.50 -4.29
C PRO A 115 -13.92 15.61 -4.18
N GLY A 116 -14.64 14.53 -4.44
CA GLY A 116 -16.10 14.52 -4.42
C GLY A 116 -16.69 14.29 -3.04
N PRO A 117 -18.01 14.52 -2.88
CA PRO A 117 -18.67 14.41 -1.58
C PRO A 117 -18.80 12.97 -1.06
N ALA A 118 -18.66 11.98 -1.92
CA ALA A 118 -18.71 10.57 -1.52
C ALA A 118 -17.44 10.10 -0.83
N GLY A 119 -16.33 10.85 -0.94
CA GLY A 119 -15.03 10.42 -0.43
C GLY A 119 -14.60 9.12 -1.10
N GLY A 120 -13.98 8.25 -0.35
CA GLY A 120 -13.55 6.94 -0.82
C GLY A 120 -14.42 5.79 -0.30
N ARG A 121 -15.70 6.01 -0.13
CA ARG A 121 -16.57 5.04 0.56
C ARG A 121 -16.69 3.67 -0.12
N HIS A 122 -16.45 3.61 -1.43
CA HIS A 122 -16.54 2.35 -2.18
C HIS A 122 -15.23 1.54 -2.14
N VAL A 123 -14.11 2.17 -1.80
CA VAL A 123 -12.81 1.51 -1.79
C VAL A 123 -12.45 0.97 -0.40
N VAL A 124 -12.91 1.61 0.63
CA VAL A 124 -12.72 1.19 2.02
C VAL A 124 -13.71 0.06 2.40
#